data_48cb8acbe7dd59a23da27e6fea84de26
#
_entry.id   48cb8acbe7dd59a23da27e6fea84de26
#
_cell.length_a   1.000
_cell.length_b   1.000
_cell.length_c   1.000
_cell.angle_alpha   90.00
_cell.angle_beta   90.00
_cell.angle_gamma   90.00
#
_symmetry.space_group_name_H-M   'P 1'
#
loop_
_entity.id
_entity.type
_entity.pdbx_description
1 polymer ?
#
loop_
_entity_poly.entity_id
_entity_poly.type
_entity_poly.pdbx_seq_one_letter_code
_entity_poly.pdbx_strand_id
1 'polypeptide(L)'
;MKKKLISLLIVSAMLSLFAVQAGAADIEAAPTAVDRDIEIVAADYPEVGSELEPEEALPSRYSSVDEGYVTPVRHQKFNTCWAYSSTATFESRILSLKNNTGHISTMHMNYWGCTAENGKGWQRTFSAAGYPYIALGYLTSMGCVSESIFPESKSLEDYQSMSEDLYPSYIADSVIYLTDDDIDTVKTAIYNYGGVVGNFHYDSSLLSGSSYYVDTPGMTVSQMNGHAVEVVGWDDNYSLRNFSSGHQPASNGAWLCKNSWGESFGDNGYFWISYEDQYLFGSRFGPSYAISSAAAMNANTKLQQNEIYGSVCEFNYFDERQRLKKMTYANVFDFSDGYHNIDEIIFESTSEGSAYTVYYIPTDENGVPSDDSSMWTELGSGMIEYNGYIKVNTGGFSAPREKGAIGVQIQRRDTSTGLSIGVAEWFRTSGVMRFIPDVAPGQSYIIGYKADPADVLDIYRDQLDDDIGGTLAIKALCHSDDKNGDVDRDGDFTIVDVTAAQRKLIDIMELDKTQLRFADYDNDGEVTIVDCTKMQRKLIHID
;
A
#
# COMPACT_ATOMS: atom_id res chain seq x y z
N MET A 1 -19.62 15.91 29.56
CA MET A 1 -19.32 14.56 30.08
C MET A 1 -19.00 13.54 28.97
N LYS A 2 -18.77 13.98 27.73
CA LYS A 2 -18.39 13.14 26.58
C LYS A 2 -16.87 13.09 26.31
N LYS A 3 -16.03 13.78 27.08
CA LYS A 3 -14.60 14.01 26.80
C LYS A 3 -13.60 13.02 27.44
N LYS A 4 -13.99 11.88 27.97
CA LYS A 4 -13.05 11.02 28.74
C LYS A 4 -12.90 9.58 28.23
N LEU A 5 -13.29 9.24 26.99
CA LEU A 5 -13.36 7.81 26.65
C LEU A 5 -12.61 7.36 25.42
N ILE A 6 -11.76 8.18 24.83
CA ILE A 6 -11.09 7.83 23.58
C ILE A 6 -9.58 8.09 23.59
N SER A 7 -8.97 8.22 24.71
CA SER A 7 -7.50 8.20 24.79
C SER A 7 -6.96 6.77 24.81
N LEU A 8 -7.31 5.95 23.81
CA LEU A 8 -6.56 4.72 23.52
C LEU A 8 -6.51 4.50 21.99
N LEU A 9 -6.03 5.48 21.29
CA LEU A 9 -5.30 5.26 20.07
C LEU A 9 -3.96 4.64 20.47
N ILE A 10 -3.87 3.34 20.47
CA ILE A 10 -2.58 2.68 20.48
C ILE A 10 -2.08 2.79 19.06
N VAL A 11 -1.17 3.71 18.85
CA VAL A 11 -0.24 3.73 17.74
C VAL A 11 0.46 2.39 17.75
N SER A 12 -0.12 1.41 17.04
CA SER A 12 0.35 0.05 17.00
C SER A 12 1.55 -0.05 16.07
N ALA A 13 2.41 -0.89 16.41
CA ALA A 13 3.57 -1.52 15.79
C ALA A 13 4.35 -0.80 14.66
N MET A 14 3.76 -0.12 13.71
CA MET A 14 4.55 0.71 12.78
C MET A 14 5.29 1.84 13.50
N LEU A 15 4.84 2.24 14.68
CA LEU A 15 5.44 3.29 15.52
C LEU A 15 6.00 2.81 16.85
N SER A 16 5.81 1.55 17.24
CA SER A 16 6.33 1.04 18.52
C SER A 16 7.85 1.14 18.63
N LEU A 17 8.53 1.47 17.56
CA LEU A 17 9.98 1.63 17.49
C LEU A 17 10.47 3.09 17.57
N PHE A 18 9.57 4.06 17.49
CA PHE A 18 9.91 5.47 17.63
C PHE A 18 9.43 6.10 18.96
N ALA A 19 9.04 5.29 19.96
CA ALA A 19 8.70 5.77 21.28
C ALA A 19 9.92 6.37 21.97
N VAL A 20 10.19 7.64 21.68
CA VAL A 20 10.90 8.51 22.61
C VAL A 20 9.95 8.78 23.77
N GLN A 21 10.37 8.41 24.96
CA GLN A 21 9.69 8.67 26.23
C GLN A 21 9.09 10.09 26.28
N ALA A 22 7.78 10.19 26.08
CA ALA A 22 7.00 11.29 26.63
C ALA A 22 6.49 10.80 27.99
N GLY A 23 6.74 11.58 29.02
CA GLY A 23 6.51 11.21 30.41
C GLY A 23 5.07 10.78 30.70
N ALA A 24 4.95 9.74 31.51
CA ALA A 24 3.70 9.24 32.04
C ALA A 24 2.98 10.34 32.84
N ALA A 25 1.78 10.69 32.42
CA ALA A 25 0.80 11.40 33.23
C ALA A 25 -0.22 10.41 33.75
N ASP A 26 -0.50 10.46 35.04
CA ASP A 26 -1.41 9.58 35.78
C ASP A 26 -2.83 9.61 35.16
N ILE A 27 -3.36 8.43 34.82
CA ILE A 27 -4.71 8.26 34.29
C ILE A 27 -5.64 7.76 35.43
N GLU A 28 -6.61 8.57 35.78
CA GLU A 28 -7.69 8.21 36.71
C GLU A 28 -8.69 7.24 36.04
N ALA A 29 -9.12 6.23 36.79
CA ALA A 29 -10.00 5.15 36.36
C ALA A 29 -11.41 5.61 35.96
N ALA A 30 -11.93 5.07 34.83
CA ALA A 30 -13.27 5.34 34.31
C ALA A 30 -14.38 4.50 34.97
N PRO A 31 -15.63 4.96 35.00
CA PRO A 31 -16.76 4.31 35.66
C PRO A 31 -17.25 3.06 34.94
N THR A 32 -17.74 2.11 35.74
CA THR A 32 -18.22 0.78 35.40
C THR A 32 -19.44 0.80 34.45
N ALA A 33 -19.37 0.08 33.33
CA ALA A 33 -20.48 -0.18 32.42
C ALA A 33 -21.17 -1.53 32.71
N VAL A 34 -22.45 -1.58 32.39
CA VAL A 34 -23.39 -2.66 32.69
C VAL A 34 -23.08 -3.92 31.87
N ASP A 35 -23.04 -5.06 32.55
CA ASP A 35 -22.86 -6.41 31.98
C ASP A 35 -24.05 -6.84 31.13
N ARG A 36 -23.80 -7.23 29.89
CA ARG A 36 -24.69 -8.06 29.08
C ARG A 36 -23.86 -9.22 28.53
N ASP A 37 -24.21 -10.42 28.95
CA ASP A 37 -23.67 -11.66 28.39
C ASP A 37 -24.09 -11.80 26.92
N ILE A 38 -23.12 -11.81 26.02
CA ILE A 38 -23.35 -12.14 24.61
C ILE A 38 -22.83 -13.56 24.38
N GLU A 39 -23.76 -14.47 24.10
CA GLU A 39 -23.48 -15.87 23.80
C GLU A 39 -22.65 -15.97 22.50
N ILE A 40 -21.53 -16.69 22.56
CA ILE A 40 -20.67 -16.92 21.39
C ILE A 40 -21.30 -18.07 20.60
N VAL A 41 -21.91 -17.77 19.49
CA VAL A 41 -22.18 -18.78 18.46
C VAL A 41 -20.84 -19.02 17.77
N ALA A 42 -20.29 -20.24 17.93
CA ALA A 42 -19.14 -20.66 17.14
C ALA A 42 -19.56 -20.70 15.66
N ALA A 43 -19.12 -19.73 14.89
CA ALA A 43 -19.20 -19.83 13.44
C ALA A 43 -18.15 -20.86 13.00
N ASP A 44 -18.49 -21.75 12.10
CA ASP A 44 -17.50 -22.59 11.42
C ASP A 44 -16.64 -21.66 10.54
N TYR A 45 -15.47 -21.33 11.05
CA TYR A 45 -14.48 -20.60 10.26
C TYR A 45 -13.78 -21.62 9.34
N PRO A 46 -13.60 -21.34 8.04
CA PRO A 46 -12.76 -22.16 7.19
C PRO A 46 -11.34 -22.24 7.81
N GLU A 47 -10.69 -23.38 7.67
CA GLU A 47 -9.28 -23.50 8.03
C GLU A 47 -8.50 -22.48 7.20
N VAL A 48 -7.67 -21.68 7.87
CA VAL A 48 -6.81 -20.68 7.23
C VAL A 48 -5.70 -21.44 6.52
N GLY A 49 -5.82 -21.59 5.20
CA GLY A 49 -4.70 -21.93 4.35
C GLY A 49 -3.95 -20.63 4.07
N SER A 50 -2.69 -20.51 4.48
CA SER A 50 -1.90 -19.34 4.18
C SER A 50 -1.64 -19.28 2.67
N GLU A 51 -2.08 -18.22 1.99
CA GLU A 51 -1.75 -18.01 0.56
C GLU A 51 -0.24 -17.89 0.32
N LEU A 52 0.55 -17.80 1.39
CA LEU A 52 2.01 -17.79 1.36
C LEU A 52 2.64 -19.17 1.44
N GLU A 53 1.88 -20.24 1.64
CA GLU A 53 2.46 -21.56 1.56
C GLU A 53 2.81 -21.89 0.10
N PRO A 54 4.06 -22.32 -0.18
CA PRO A 54 4.43 -22.68 -1.53
C PRO A 54 3.69 -23.96 -1.93
N GLU A 55 3.11 -23.98 -3.13
CA GLU A 55 2.48 -25.18 -3.69
C GLU A 55 3.47 -26.36 -3.82
N GLU A 56 4.77 -26.07 -3.87
CA GLU A 56 5.88 -27.03 -3.92
C GLU A 56 6.98 -26.63 -2.93
N ALA A 57 7.81 -27.60 -2.51
CA ALA A 57 8.96 -27.33 -1.65
C ALA A 57 9.91 -26.32 -2.31
N LEU A 58 10.22 -25.24 -1.61
CA LEU A 58 11.12 -24.21 -2.10
C LEU A 58 12.52 -24.78 -2.39
N PRO A 59 13.17 -24.37 -3.48
CA PRO A 59 14.54 -24.77 -3.78
C PRO A 59 15.53 -24.21 -2.75
N SER A 60 16.64 -24.90 -2.53
CA SER A 60 17.71 -24.39 -1.65
C SER A 60 18.41 -23.12 -2.18
N ARG A 61 18.18 -22.76 -3.44
CA ARG A 61 18.64 -21.54 -4.08
C ARG A 61 17.61 -21.06 -5.10
N TYR A 62 17.36 -19.77 -5.12
CA TYR A 62 16.46 -19.12 -6.08
C TYR A 62 16.94 -17.70 -6.38
N SER A 63 16.67 -17.22 -7.59
CA SER A 63 16.97 -15.86 -8.03
C SER A 63 15.94 -15.37 -9.02
N SER A 64 15.16 -14.35 -8.67
CA SER A 64 14.26 -13.66 -9.59
C SER A 64 14.98 -12.96 -10.73
N VAL A 65 16.29 -12.71 -10.58
CA VAL A 65 17.15 -12.21 -11.67
C VAL A 65 17.28 -13.27 -12.76
N ASP A 66 17.51 -14.53 -12.37
CA ASP A 66 17.65 -15.65 -13.30
C ASP A 66 16.32 -15.96 -14.03
N GLU A 67 15.18 -15.69 -13.37
CA GLU A 67 13.84 -15.82 -13.94
C GLU A 67 13.44 -14.65 -14.86
N GLY A 68 14.23 -13.57 -14.89
CA GLY A 68 13.94 -12.38 -15.69
C GLY A 68 12.86 -11.46 -15.10
N TYR A 69 12.62 -11.54 -13.80
CA TYR A 69 11.62 -10.71 -13.09
C TYR A 69 12.21 -9.42 -12.51
N VAL A 70 13.49 -9.15 -12.72
CA VAL A 70 14.17 -8.01 -12.10
C VAL A 70 14.64 -7.02 -13.17
N THR A 71 14.27 -5.76 -13.00
CA THR A 71 14.73 -4.66 -13.87
C THR A 71 16.22 -4.32 -13.62
N PRO A 72 16.90 -3.64 -14.56
CA PRO A 72 18.30 -3.26 -14.39
C PRO A 72 18.60 -2.48 -13.11
N VAL A 73 19.83 -2.61 -12.61
CA VAL A 73 20.31 -1.87 -11.44
C VAL A 73 20.39 -0.38 -11.75
N ARG A 74 19.94 0.45 -10.81
CA ARG A 74 19.93 1.91 -10.91
C ARG A 74 20.91 2.54 -9.90
N HIS A 75 21.21 3.81 -10.09
CA HIS A 75 22.00 4.60 -9.15
C HIS A 75 21.14 5.69 -8.53
N GLN A 76 20.76 5.50 -7.25
CA GLN A 76 19.89 6.45 -6.55
C GLN A 76 20.49 7.85 -6.49
N LYS A 77 19.64 8.84 -6.64
CA LYS A 77 19.93 10.22 -6.28
C LYS A 77 19.43 10.48 -4.86
N PHE A 78 20.19 11.25 -4.10
CA PHE A 78 19.83 11.62 -2.73
C PHE A 78 19.65 10.41 -1.78
N ASN A 79 18.95 10.61 -0.67
CA ASN A 79 18.63 9.57 0.31
C ASN A 79 17.30 8.89 -0.03
N THR A 80 17.18 8.37 -1.25
CA THR A 80 15.92 7.84 -1.82
C THR A 80 15.91 6.32 -1.97
N CYS A 81 16.76 5.59 -1.23
CA CYS A 81 16.77 4.12 -1.25
C CYS A 81 15.38 3.50 -1.05
N TRP A 82 14.57 4.08 -0.17
CA TRP A 82 13.19 3.67 0.08
C TRP A 82 12.30 3.71 -1.19
N ALA A 83 12.49 4.71 -2.06
CA ALA A 83 11.75 4.82 -3.31
C ALA A 83 12.29 3.85 -4.37
N TYR A 84 13.63 3.70 -4.47
CA TYR A 84 14.24 2.79 -5.43
C TYR A 84 13.95 1.32 -5.13
N SER A 85 14.03 0.89 -3.86
CA SER A 85 13.68 -0.48 -3.48
C SER A 85 12.20 -0.79 -3.73
N SER A 86 11.31 0.15 -3.39
CA SER A 86 9.87 -0.03 -3.54
C SER A 86 9.42 -0.06 -4.99
N THR A 87 9.95 0.84 -5.84
CA THR A 87 9.65 0.79 -7.27
C THR A 87 10.21 -0.46 -7.92
N ALA A 88 11.44 -0.87 -7.56
CA ALA A 88 12.04 -2.10 -8.07
C ALA A 88 11.20 -3.34 -7.71
N THR A 89 10.76 -3.45 -6.45
CA THR A 89 9.89 -4.55 -6.01
C THR A 89 8.56 -4.57 -6.78
N PHE A 90 7.99 -3.39 -7.08
CA PHE A 90 6.77 -3.35 -7.87
C PHE A 90 7.01 -3.70 -9.35
N GLU A 91 8.12 -3.25 -9.91
CA GLU A 91 8.56 -3.65 -11.25
C GLU A 91 8.71 -5.18 -11.33
N SER A 92 9.34 -5.81 -10.32
CA SER A 92 9.49 -7.27 -10.24
C SER A 92 8.14 -7.98 -10.15
N ARG A 93 7.19 -7.43 -9.41
CA ARG A 93 5.82 -7.97 -9.38
C ARG A 93 5.14 -7.92 -10.75
N ILE A 94 5.22 -6.79 -11.45
CA ILE A 94 4.62 -6.65 -12.79
C ILE A 94 5.26 -7.65 -13.76
N LEU A 95 6.59 -7.82 -13.72
CA LEU A 95 7.30 -8.79 -14.57
C LEU A 95 6.94 -10.23 -14.22
N SER A 96 6.77 -10.58 -12.94
CA SER A 96 6.36 -11.93 -12.53
C SER A 96 4.95 -12.30 -13.01
N LEU A 97 4.09 -11.31 -13.21
CA LEU A 97 2.78 -11.46 -13.85
C LEU A 97 2.88 -11.60 -15.38
N LYS A 98 4.10 -11.67 -15.93
CA LYS A 98 4.39 -11.71 -17.38
C LYS A 98 3.88 -10.48 -18.14
N ASN A 99 3.67 -9.39 -17.43
CA ASN A 99 3.41 -8.08 -18.02
C ASN A 99 4.74 -7.38 -18.31
N ASN A 100 4.77 -6.57 -19.34
CA ASN A 100 5.94 -5.75 -19.63
C ASN A 100 5.90 -4.48 -18.80
N THR A 101 7.05 -4.08 -18.24
CA THR A 101 7.19 -2.79 -17.57
C THR A 101 8.57 -2.22 -17.85
N GLY A 102 8.64 -0.89 -17.95
CA GLY A 102 9.87 -0.15 -17.82
C GLY A 102 10.11 0.23 -16.34
N HIS A 103 11.03 1.16 -16.11
CA HIS A 103 11.23 1.71 -14.78
C HIS A 103 10.07 2.61 -14.36
N ILE A 104 9.66 2.45 -13.11
CA ILE A 104 8.75 3.36 -12.42
C ILE A 104 9.55 4.59 -11.99
N SER A 105 8.97 5.78 -12.11
CA SER A 105 9.59 7.03 -11.73
C SER A 105 9.78 7.13 -10.21
N THR A 106 10.99 6.91 -9.75
CA THR A 106 11.37 7.16 -8.35
C THR A 106 11.33 8.65 -8.00
N MET A 107 11.59 9.52 -8.97
CA MET A 107 11.52 10.96 -8.74
C MET A 107 10.10 11.45 -8.58
N HIS A 108 9.15 10.95 -9.36
CA HIS A 108 7.74 11.28 -9.16
C HIS A 108 7.28 10.84 -7.76
N MET A 109 7.58 9.61 -7.34
CA MET A 109 7.32 9.14 -5.97
C MET A 109 7.99 10.03 -4.91
N ASN A 110 9.25 10.43 -5.14
CA ASN A 110 9.98 11.27 -4.20
C ASN A 110 9.38 12.67 -4.06
N TYR A 111 8.98 13.30 -5.18
CA TYR A 111 8.31 14.60 -5.15
C TYR A 111 6.93 14.53 -4.50
N TRP A 112 6.15 13.50 -4.84
CA TRP A 112 4.86 13.25 -4.18
C TRP A 112 5.03 13.10 -2.66
N GLY A 113 6.04 12.36 -2.21
CA GLY A 113 6.37 12.17 -0.80
C GLY A 113 6.99 13.38 -0.09
N CYS A 114 7.22 14.51 -0.75
CA CYS A 114 7.81 15.71 -0.13
C CYS A 114 7.05 17.01 -0.41
N THR A 115 6.07 17.00 -1.30
CA THR A 115 5.26 18.18 -1.61
C THR A 115 3.95 18.10 -0.85
N ALA A 116 3.83 18.92 0.16
CA ALA A 116 2.56 19.11 0.84
C ALA A 116 1.75 20.16 0.08
N GLU A 117 0.88 19.73 -0.80
CA GLU A 117 -0.11 20.62 -1.41
C GLU A 117 -1.00 21.22 -0.31
N ASN A 118 -1.18 22.55 -0.34
CA ASN A 118 -1.99 23.26 0.65
C ASN A 118 -1.65 22.94 2.13
N GLY A 119 -0.41 22.54 2.40
CA GLY A 119 0.04 22.17 3.73
C GLY A 119 -0.33 20.75 4.17
N LYS A 120 -0.89 19.92 3.30
CA LYS A 120 -1.24 18.51 3.52
C LYS A 120 -0.14 17.58 3.01
N GLY A 121 -0.18 16.31 3.44
CA GLY A 121 0.78 15.27 3.04
C GLY A 121 2.12 15.36 3.79
N TRP A 122 3.16 14.79 3.18
CA TRP A 122 4.48 14.63 3.78
C TRP A 122 5.29 15.93 3.78
N GLN A 123 5.68 16.40 4.97
CA GLN A 123 6.50 17.59 5.19
C GLN A 123 7.97 17.18 5.28
N ARG A 124 8.64 16.98 4.15
CA ARG A 124 10.08 16.67 4.06
C ARG A 124 10.69 17.34 2.84
N THR A 125 12.00 17.56 2.85
CA THR A 125 12.72 18.01 1.66
C THR A 125 12.95 16.82 0.73
N PHE A 126 12.96 17.06 -0.57
CA PHE A 126 13.11 15.98 -1.56
C PHE A 126 14.47 15.26 -1.51
N SER A 127 15.50 15.87 -0.93
CA SER A 127 16.82 15.25 -0.70
C SER A 127 16.92 14.49 0.63
N ALA A 128 15.92 14.63 1.51
CA ALA A 128 15.91 13.92 2.79
C ALA A 128 15.61 12.43 2.62
N ALA A 129 16.01 11.64 3.61
CA ALA A 129 15.58 10.25 3.72
C ALA A 129 14.06 10.16 3.82
N GLY A 130 13.50 9.03 3.44
CA GLY A 130 12.09 8.67 3.59
C GLY A 130 11.97 7.30 4.23
N TYR A 131 10.73 6.80 4.29
CA TYR A 131 10.40 5.52 4.91
C TYR A 131 9.53 4.69 3.96
N PRO A 132 9.50 3.35 4.12
CA PRO A 132 8.71 2.46 3.28
C PRO A 132 7.22 2.82 3.19
N TYR A 133 6.60 3.30 4.26
CA TYR A 133 5.19 3.67 4.24
C TYR A 133 4.88 4.89 3.35
N ILE A 134 5.87 5.77 3.06
CA ILE A 134 5.71 6.82 2.04
C ILE A 134 5.56 6.17 0.66
N ALA A 135 6.40 5.18 0.37
CA ALA A 135 6.31 4.44 -0.89
C ALA A 135 5.00 3.63 -0.97
N LEU A 136 4.60 2.96 0.12
CA LEU A 136 3.33 2.23 0.18
C LEU A 136 2.15 3.16 -0.09
N GLY A 137 2.11 4.32 0.57
CA GLY A 137 1.08 5.32 0.31
C GLY A 137 1.03 5.73 -1.16
N TYR A 138 2.18 5.96 -1.79
CA TYR A 138 2.27 6.28 -3.21
C TYR A 138 1.76 5.12 -4.08
N LEU A 139 2.26 3.91 -3.89
CA LEU A 139 1.94 2.75 -4.72
C LEU A 139 0.49 2.29 -4.60
N THR A 140 -0.12 2.46 -3.42
CA THR A 140 -1.50 2.05 -3.17
C THR A 140 -2.54 3.16 -3.42
N SER A 141 -2.10 4.41 -3.65
CA SER A 141 -2.99 5.57 -3.82
C SER A 141 -2.80 6.27 -5.16
N MET A 142 -1.56 6.70 -5.47
CA MET A 142 -1.22 7.35 -6.73
C MET A 142 -0.88 6.31 -7.80
N GLY A 143 -0.23 5.20 -7.40
CA GLY A 143 0.21 4.16 -8.33
C GLY A 143 1.49 4.51 -9.11
N CYS A 144 1.77 3.73 -10.15
CA CYS A 144 3.02 3.80 -10.89
C CYS A 144 2.95 4.79 -12.05
N VAL A 145 3.75 5.83 -11.99
CA VAL A 145 4.04 6.68 -13.14
C VAL A 145 5.34 6.19 -13.80
N SER A 146 5.33 6.03 -15.12
CA SER A 146 6.52 5.59 -15.87
C SER A 146 7.65 6.62 -15.79
N GLU A 147 8.90 6.14 -15.72
CA GLU A 147 10.07 7.02 -15.79
C GLU A 147 10.22 7.68 -17.16
N SER A 148 9.65 7.12 -18.23
CA SER A 148 9.61 7.77 -19.54
C SER A 148 8.83 9.09 -19.51
N ILE A 149 7.76 9.14 -18.70
CA ILE A 149 6.92 10.33 -18.53
C ILE A 149 7.54 11.31 -17.53
N PHE A 150 8.02 10.81 -16.39
CA PHE A 150 8.62 11.62 -15.34
C PHE A 150 10.04 11.16 -15.01
N PRO A 151 11.01 11.44 -15.90
CA PRO A 151 12.40 11.03 -15.71
C PRO A 151 13.08 11.78 -14.57
N GLU A 152 14.21 11.25 -14.10
CA GLU A 152 15.03 11.84 -13.03
C GLU A 152 15.50 13.28 -13.28
N SER A 153 15.44 13.75 -14.52
CA SER A 153 15.77 15.13 -14.88
C SER A 153 14.68 16.15 -14.57
N LYS A 154 13.47 15.70 -14.28
CA LYS A 154 12.33 16.57 -13.95
C LYS A 154 12.54 17.28 -12.62
N SER A 155 12.04 18.49 -12.52
CA SER A 155 12.10 19.35 -11.34
C SER A 155 10.82 19.28 -10.49
N LEU A 156 10.85 19.92 -9.32
CA LEU A 156 9.64 20.09 -8.52
C LEU A 156 8.56 20.91 -9.24
N GLU A 157 8.98 21.92 -10.03
CA GLU A 157 8.05 22.74 -10.82
C GLU A 157 7.39 21.91 -11.93
N ASP A 158 8.15 21.01 -12.58
CA ASP A 158 7.60 20.05 -13.54
C ASP A 158 6.57 19.15 -12.87
N TYR A 159 6.88 18.61 -11.67
CA TYR A 159 5.95 17.81 -10.88
C TYR A 159 4.64 18.54 -10.62
N GLN A 160 4.71 19.76 -10.09
CA GLN A 160 3.53 20.58 -9.75
C GLN A 160 2.66 20.90 -10.97
N SER A 161 3.28 21.05 -12.15
CA SER A 161 2.55 21.33 -13.39
C SER A 161 1.90 20.10 -14.02
N MET A 162 2.39 18.89 -13.72
CA MET A 162 1.97 17.63 -14.35
C MET A 162 1.13 16.75 -13.44
N SER A 163 1.17 16.94 -12.11
CA SER A 163 0.60 16.01 -11.12
C SER A 163 -0.90 15.76 -11.30
N GLU A 164 -1.64 16.75 -11.80
CA GLU A 164 -3.08 16.61 -12.05
C GLU A 164 -3.42 15.85 -13.35
N ASP A 165 -2.46 15.69 -14.25
CA ASP A 165 -2.63 15.12 -15.57
C ASP A 165 -2.00 13.72 -15.71
N LEU A 166 -1.33 13.23 -14.66
CA LEU A 166 -0.69 11.93 -14.67
C LEU A 166 -1.61 10.84 -14.08
N TYR A 167 -1.71 9.75 -14.81
CA TYR A 167 -2.47 8.58 -14.41
C TYR A 167 -1.52 7.40 -14.23
N PRO A 168 -1.71 6.57 -13.19
CA PRO A 168 -0.89 5.38 -13.02
C PRO A 168 -1.21 4.33 -14.08
N SER A 169 -0.20 3.57 -14.51
CA SER A 169 -0.41 2.35 -15.30
C SER A 169 -0.85 1.18 -14.42
N TYR A 170 -0.41 1.17 -13.15
CA TYR A 170 -0.74 0.15 -12.15
C TYR A 170 -0.83 0.77 -10.77
N ILE A 171 -1.65 0.15 -9.90
CA ILE A 171 -1.63 0.38 -8.44
C ILE A 171 -1.29 -0.92 -7.72
N ALA A 172 -0.69 -0.84 -6.54
CA ALA A 172 -0.57 -1.96 -5.63
C ALA A 172 -1.92 -2.14 -4.91
N ASP A 173 -2.66 -3.17 -5.27
CA ASP A 173 -3.99 -3.47 -4.72
C ASP A 173 -3.95 -4.50 -3.58
N SER A 174 -2.80 -5.18 -3.41
CA SER A 174 -2.54 -6.04 -2.26
C SER A 174 -1.05 -6.02 -1.88
N VAL A 175 -0.77 -5.92 -0.57
CA VAL A 175 0.58 -5.84 0.00
C VAL A 175 0.64 -6.67 1.27
N ILE A 176 1.70 -7.46 1.42
CA ILE A 176 1.96 -8.30 2.59
C ILE A 176 3.11 -7.70 3.38
N TYR A 177 2.90 -7.44 4.68
CA TYR A 177 3.96 -7.02 5.59
C TYR A 177 4.74 -8.24 6.06
N LEU A 178 6.06 -8.16 5.95
CA LEU A 178 6.99 -9.22 6.31
C LEU A 178 7.70 -8.88 7.62
N THR A 179 7.91 -9.90 8.44
CA THR A 179 8.67 -9.82 9.68
C THR A 179 9.94 -10.65 9.59
N ASP A 180 10.90 -10.38 10.46
CA ASP A 180 12.21 -11.04 10.50
C ASP A 180 12.18 -12.49 11.01
N ASP A 181 11.05 -12.92 11.58
CA ASP A 181 10.97 -14.20 12.30
C ASP A 181 10.72 -15.40 11.41
N ASP A 182 10.37 -15.21 10.12
CA ASP A 182 9.97 -16.30 9.24
C ASP A 182 10.67 -16.26 7.87
N ILE A 183 11.79 -16.97 7.81
CA ILE A 183 12.58 -17.12 6.57
C ILE A 183 11.76 -17.77 5.45
N ASP A 184 10.91 -18.75 5.75
CA ASP A 184 10.15 -19.48 4.74
C ASP A 184 9.03 -18.61 4.15
N THR A 185 8.38 -17.78 4.96
CA THR A 185 7.44 -16.75 4.49
C THR A 185 8.11 -15.75 3.55
N VAL A 186 9.30 -15.24 3.90
CA VAL A 186 10.04 -14.30 3.03
C VAL A 186 10.46 -14.98 1.72
N LYS A 187 10.97 -16.22 1.76
CA LYS A 187 11.31 -16.99 0.55
C LYS A 187 10.09 -17.20 -0.34
N THR A 188 8.96 -17.58 0.26
CA THR A 188 7.69 -17.77 -0.44
C THR A 188 7.22 -16.49 -1.12
N ALA A 189 7.32 -15.35 -0.42
CA ALA A 189 6.97 -14.05 -0.99
C ALA A 189 7.87 -13.69 -2.19
N ILE A 190 9.18 -13.90 -2.10
CA ILE A 190 10.10 -13.67 -3.23
C ILE A 190 9.76 -14.59 -4.41
N TYR A 191 9.53 -15.88 -4.14
CA TYR A 191 9.23 -16.88 -5.16
C TYR A 191 7.92 -16.58 -5.91
N ASN A 192 6.88 -16.20 -5.18
CA ASN A 192 5.56 -15.94 -5.73
C ASN A 192 5.44 -14.56 -6.39
N TYR A 193 6.16 -13.55 -5.87
CA TYR A 193 5.92 -12.16 -6.24
C TYR A 193 7.11 -11.46 -6.91
N GLY A 194 8.24 -12.13 -7.03
CA GLY A 194 9.42 -11.64 -7.76
C GLY A 194 10.43 -10.88 -6.90
N GLY A 195 10.01 -10.24 -5.83
CA GLY A 195 10.90 -9.51 -4.93
C GLY A 195 10.19 -8.95 -3.71
N VAL A 196 10.95 -8.55 -2.70
CA VAL A 196 10.44 -7.93 -1.48
C VAL A 196 11.31 -6.75 -1.07
N VAL A 197 10.73 -5.76 -0.42
CA VAL A 197 11.48 -4.65 0.19
C VAL A 197 12.05 -5.11 1.52
N GLY A 198 13.37 -5.02 1.66
CA GLY A 198 14.07 -5.25 2.91
C GLY A 198 14.72 -3.95 3.43
N ASN A 199 14.63 -3.73 4.74
CA ASN A 199 15.25 -2.58 5.40
C ASN A 199 16.28 -3.07 6.39
N PHE A 200 17.49 -2.49 6.40
CA PHE A 200 18.56 -2.91 7.27
C PHE A 200 19.46 -1.75 7.71
N HIS A 201 20.33 -1.98 8.69
CA HIS A 201 21.40 -1.05 9.04
C HIS A 201 22.58 -1.27 8.13
N TYR A 202 23.11 -0.22 7.49
CA TYR A 202 24.30 -0.30 6.65
C TYR A 202 25.51 0.39 7.29
N ASP A 203 26.59 -0.39 7.45
CA ASP A 203 27.93 0.08 7.80
C ASP A 203 28.95 -0.51 6.82
N SER A 204 29.63 0.35 6.06
CA SER A 204 30.60 -0.08 5.05
C SER A 204 31.76 -0.90 5.61
N SER A 205 32.06 -0.78 6.91
CA SER A 205 33.12 -1.56 7.57
C SER A 205 32.78 -3.05 7.73
N LEU A 206 31.49 -3.40 7.64
CA LEU A 206 30.97 -4.77 7.75
C LEU A 206 30.86 -5.46 6.39
N LEU A 207 31.04 -4.71 5.29
CA LEU A 207 31.00 -5.27 3.94
C LEU A 207 32.32 -6.02 3.64
N SER A 208 32.21 -7.28 3.22
CA SER A 208 33.32 -8.14 2.78
C SER A 208 33.08 -8.61 1.35
N GLY A 209 33.76 -7.98 0.39
CA GLY A 209 33.45 -8.21 -1.03
C GLY A 209 32.01 -7.78 -1.33
N SER A 210 31.16 -8.75 -1.67
CA SER A 210 29.71 -8.56 -1.84
C SER A 210 28.88 -9.22 -0.73
N SER A 211 29.46 -9.46 0.47
CA SER A 211 28.77 -10.10 1.60
C SER A 211 28.65 -9.16 2.78
N TYR A 212 27.52 -9.12 3.42
CA TYR A 212 27.18 -8.19 4.50
C TYR A 212 26.46 -8.88 5.67
N TYR A 213 26.88 -8.55 6.89
CA TYR A 213 26.25 -9.08 8.10
C TYR A 213 26.46 -8.16 9.30
N VAL A 214 25.41 -7.89 10.03
CA VAL A 214 25.42 -7.16 11.31
C VAL A 214 25.08 -8.12 12.45
N ASP A 215 26.04 -8.25 13.38
CA ASP A 215 25.94 -9.11 14.57
C ASP A 215 25.69 -8.33 15.87
N THR A 216 25.52 -7.02 15.80
CA THR A 216 25.40 -6.14 16.97
C THR A 216 23.93 -5.93 17.33
N PRO A 217 23.36 -6.66 18.31
CA PRO A 217 21.97 -6.51 18.71
C PRO A 217 21.73 -5.23 19.49
N GLY A 218 20.47 -4.76 19.52
CA GLY A 218 20.03 -3.70 20.43
C GLY A 218 20.44 -2.29 20.06
N MET A 219 20.89 -2.02 18.84
CA MET A 219 21.13 -0.64 18.40
C MET A 219 19.84 0.17 18.42
N THR A 220 19.92 1.40 18.89
CA THR A 220 18.82 2.36 18.79
C THR A 220 18.73 2.92 17.37
N VAL A 221 17.55 3.39 16.94
CA VAL A 221 17.37 3.99 15.61
C VAL A 221 18.35 5.14 15.34
N SER A 222 18.70 5.93 16.37
CA SER A 222 19.67 7.02 16.26
C SER A 222 21.12 6.56 16.03
N GLN A 223 21.42 5.29 16.29
CA GLN A 223 22.73 4.67 16.04
C GLN A 223 22.78 3.97 14.68
N MET A 224 21.64 3.84 14.02
CA MET A 224 21.52 3.14 12.76
C MET A 224 21.66 4.08 11.57
N ASN A 225 22.30 3.60 10.53
CA ASN A 225 22.24 4.17 9.20
C ASN A 225 21.31 3.28 8.35
N GLY A 226 20.03 3.66 8.28
CA GLY A 226 19.01 2.87 7.59
C GLY A 226 19.20 2.87 6.08
N HIS A 227 19.06 1.70 5.47
CA HIS A 227 19.09 1.51 4.03
C HIS A 227 17.99 0.52 3.61
N ALA A 228 17.41 0.75 2.43
CA ALA A 228 16.39 -0.11 1.85
C ALA A 228 16.89 -0.70 0.54
N VAL A 229 16.60 -1.98 0.33
CA VAL A 229 16.99 -2.75 -0.86
C VAL A 229 15.84 -3.62 -1.34
N GLU A 230 15.91 -4.05 -2.58
CA GLU A 230 15.06 -5.12 -3.09
C GLU A 230 15.75 -6.46 -2.83
N VAL A 231 15.08 -7.39 -2.12
CA VAL A 231 15.56 -8.77 -1.93
C VAL A 231 14.92 -9.63 -3.01
N VAL A 232 15.75 -10.26 -3.84
CA VAL A 232 15.35 -10.91 -5.11
C VAL A 232 15.69 -12.40 -5.16
N GLY A 233 16.18 -12.98 -4.06
CA GLY A 233 16.54 -14.38 -4.04
C GLY A 233 17.26 -14.80 -2.76
N TRP A 234 17.70 -16.05 -2.75
CA TRP A 234 18.44 -16.64 -1.63
C TRP A 234 19.34 -17.80 -2.06
N ASP A 235 20.26 -18.16 -1.18
CA ASP A 235 21.06 -19.38 -1.26
C ASP A 235 21.32 -19.94 0.14
N ASP A 236 20.68 -21.08 0.48
CA ASP A 236 20.82 -21.74 1.79
C ASP A 236 22.24 -22.25 2.05
N ASN A 237 23.03 -22.42 0.98
CA ASN A 237 24.40 -22.89 1.06
C ASN A 237 25.42 -21.76 0.93
N TYR A 238 24.99 -20.48 0.92
CA TYR A 238 25.90 -19.36 0.86
C TYR A 238 26.84 -19.39 2.06
N SER A 239 28.15 -19.52 1.78
CA SER A 239 29.13 -19.84 2.83
C SER A 239 29.31 -18.69 3.82
N LEU A 240 29.20 -18.98 5.12
CA LEU A 240 29.54 -18.06 6.20
C LEU A 240 30.97 -17.49 6.08
N ARG A 241 31.89 -18.18 5.38
CA ARG A 241 33.26 -17.73 5.15
C ARG A 241 33.38 -16.55 4.17
N ASN A 242 32.33 -16.22 3.45
CA ASN A 242 32.30 -15.06 2.55
C ASN A 242 32.18 -13.75 3.34
N PHE A 243 31.67 -13.81 4.57
CA PHE A 243 31.54 -12.65 5.45
C PHE A 243 32.87 -12.28 6.12
N SER A 244 32.95 -11.06 6.67
CA SER A 244 34.16 -10.56 7.34
C SER A 244 34.56 -11.50 8.48
N SER A 245 35.82 -11.85 8.56
CA SER A 245 36.36 -12.81 9.55
C SER A 245 36.14 -12.38 11.01
N GLY A 246 35.91 -11.08 11.26
CA GLY A 246 35.58 -10.55 12.59
C GLY A 246 34.06 -10.51 12.88
N HIS A 247 33.23 -10.72 11.85
CA HIS A 247 31.76 -10.64 11.91
C HIS A 247 31.17 -11.71 10.99
N GLN A 248 31.29 -12.98 11.40
CA GLN A 248 30.74 -14.10 10.65
C GLN A 248 29.44 -14.58 11.29
N PRO A 249 28.38 -14.88 10.49
CA PRO A 249 27.21 -15.57 11.02
C PRO A 249 27.57 -16.97 11.53
N ALA A 250 26.71 -17.56 12.33
CA ALA A 250 26.91 -18.89 12.90
C ALA A 250 26.67 -20.00 11.88
N SER A 251 25.84 -19.77 10.88
CA SER A 251 25.47 -20.74 9.85
C SER A 251 25.62 -20.19 8.43
N ASN A 252 25.52 -21.08 7.44
CA ASN A 252 25.39 -20.71 6.04
C ASN A 252 23.98 -20.18 5.76
N GLY A 253 23.84 -19.47 4.66
CA GLY A 253 22.59 -18.96 4.13
C GLY A 253 22.58 -17.46 4.04
N ALA A 254 22.11 -16.95 2.91
CA ALA A 254 22.02 -15.52 2.66
C ALA A 254 20.95 -15.15 1.64
N TRP A 255 20.49 -13.94 1.76
CA TRP A 255 19.59 -13.27 0.83
C TRP A 255 20.36 -12.57 -0.28
N LEU A 256 19.92 -12.73 -1.53
CA LEU A 256 20.41 -11.96 -2.67
C LEU A 256 19.66 -10.63 -2.74
N CYS A 257 20.39 -9.53 -2.60
CA CYS A 257 19.84 -8.18 -2.57
C CYS A 257 20.29 -7.38 -3.78
N LYS A 258 19.36 -6.67 -4.44
CA LYS A 258 19.63 -5.66 -5.45
C LYS A 258 19.72 -4.30 -4.78
N ASN A 259 20.88 -3.66 -4.90
CA ASN A 259 21.14 -2.33 -4.37
C ASN A 259 20.77 -1.23 -5.40
N SER A 260 20.68 -0.02 -4.92
CA SER A 260 20.44 1.19 -5.72
C SER A 260 21.66 2.13 -5.80
N TRP A 261 22.88 1.60 -5.76
CA TRP A 261 24.12 2.38 -5.85
C TRP A 261 24.89 2.15 -7.15
N GLY A 262 24.21 1.64 -8.17
CA GLY A 262 24.79 1.37 -9.48
C GLY A 262 25.57 0.06 -9.53
N GLU A 263 25.94 -0.36 -10.74
CA GLU A 263 26.60 -1.63 -11.03
C GLU A 263 28.02 -1.74 -10.47
N SER A 264 28.64 -0.62 -10.07
CA SER A 264 29.98 -0.63 -9.45
C SER A 264 29.98 -1.10 -7.99
N PHE A 265 28.81 -1.23 -7.35
CA PHE A 265 28.68 -1.75 -5.99
C PHE A 265 28.55 -3.27 -6.01
N GLY A 266 29.24 -3.95 -5.09
CA GLY A 266 29.13 -5.39 -4.91
C GLY A 266 29.47 -6.20 -6.17
N ASP A 267 28.59 -7.11 -6.53
CA ASP A 267 28.66 -7.88 -7.77
C ASP A 267 27.62 -7.34 -8.77
N ASN A 268 28.02 -6.43 -9.64
CA ASN A 268 27.17 -5.75 -10.62
C ASN A 268 25.90 -5.10 -10.01
N GLY A 269 26.04 -4.51 -8.81
CA GLY A 269 24.95 -3.88 -8.08
C GLY A 269 24.19 -4.80 -7.13
N TYR A 270 24.57 -6.08 -7.08
CA TYR A 270 24.00 -7.07 -6.16
C TYR A 270 24.97 -7.40 -5.02
N PHE A 271 24.41 -7.86 -3.90
CA PHE A 271 25.19 -8.31 -2.74
C PHE A 271 24.35 -9.27 -1.88
N TRP A 272 24.99 -9.90 -0.92
CA TRP A 272 24.41 -10.92 -0.08
C TRP A 272 24.31 -10.45 1.37
N ILE A 273 23.16 -10.59 1.99
CA ILE A 273 22.95 -10.34 3.42
C ILE A 273 22.69 -11.68 4.10
N SER A 274 23.38 -11.97 5.21
CA SER A 274 23.15 -13.20 5.98
C SER A 274 21.70 -13.32 6.44
N TYR A 275 21.16 -14.54 6.52
CA TYR A 275 19.89 -14.81 7.19
C TYR A 275 19.89 -14.40 8.67
N GLU A 276 21.08 -14.37 9.29
CA GLU A 276 21.24 -14.00 10.70
C GLU A 276 21.43 -12.49 10.91
N ASP A 277 21.29 -11.66 9.86
CA ASP A 277 21.39 -10.20 10.00
C ASP A 277 20.34 -9.69 10.99
N GLN A 278 20.79 -8.88 11.95
CA GLN A 278 19.95 -8.47 13.09
C GLN A 278 18.87 -7.44 12.74
N TYR A 279 18.89 -6.90 11.53
CA TYR A 279 18.04 -5.76 11.18
C TYR A 279 17.30 -5.90 9.86
N LEU A 280 17.73 -6.82 8.99
CA LEU A 280 17.02 -7.08 7.74
C LEU A 280 15.62 -7.63 8.06
N PHE A 281 14.62 -7.09 7.43
CA PHE A 281 13.19 -7.32 7.68
C PHE A 281 12.66 -6.85 9.05
N GLY A 282 13.53 -6.34 9.91
CA GLY A 282 13.09 -5.74 11.17
C GLY A 282 12.27 -4.45 10.95
N SER A 283 11.26 -4.24 11.77
CA SER A 283 10.32 -3.11 11.66
C SER A 283 10.90 -1.73 12.04
N ARG A 284 12.21 -1.65 12.34
CA ARG A 284 12.84 -0.42 12.89
C ARG A 284 12.87 0.76 11.93
N PHE A 285 12.78 0.51 10.64
CA PHE A 285 12.75 1.55 9.59
C PHE A 285 11.40 1.60 8.86
N GLY A 286 10.36 0.99 9.42
CA GLY A 286 9.07 0.76 8.80
C GLY A 286 8.94 -0.69 8.32
N PRO A 287 7.80 -1.07 7.74
CA PRO A 287 7.56 -2.44 7.32
C PRO A 287 8.50 -2.84 6.18
N SER A 288 8.99 -4.07 6.22
CA SER A 288 9.41 -4.79 5.03
C SER A 288 8.16 -5.40 4.41
N TYR A 289 8.11 -5.52 3.08
CA TYR A 289 6.87 -5.96 2.43
C TYR A 289 7.08 -6.57 1.05
N ALA A 290 6.12 -7.39 0.65
CA ALA A 290 5.91 -7.86 -0.71
C ALA A 290 4.68 -7.17 -1.31
N ILE A 291 4.69 -6.93 -2.63
CA ILE A 291 3.51 -6.53 -3.39
C ILE A 291 2.92 -7.80 -3.99
N SER A 292 1.85 -8.30 -3.40
CA SER A 292 1.25 -9.58 -3.79
C SER A 292 0.33 -9.46 -5.00
N SER A 293 -0.20 -8.27 -5.27
CA SER A 293 -1.05 -8.01 -6.43
C SER A 293 -0.88 -6.59 -6.96
N ALA A 294 -1.15 -6.44 -8.26
CA ALA A 294 -1.10 -5.18 -8.99
C ALA A 294 -2.30 -5.09 -9.94
N ALA A 295 -3.14 -4.08 -9.76
CA ALA A 295 -4.25 -3.79 -10.66
C ALA A 295 -3.79 -2.87 -11.78
N ALA A 296 -4.09 -3.23 -13.02
CA ALA A 296 -3.87 -2.35 -14.17
C ALA A 296 -4.90 -1.21 -14.17
N MET A 297 -4.41 -0.02 -14.44
CA MET A 297 -5.23 1.19 -14.53
C MET A 297 -5.35 1.62 -15.99
N ASN A 298 -6.50 2.14 -16.36
CA ASN A 298 -6.76 2.69 -17.68
C ASN A 298 -7.80 3.83 -17.60
N ALA A 299 -8.23 4.36 -18.74
CA ALA A 299 -9.10 5.53 -18.77
C ALA A 299 -10.47 5.33 -18.11
N ASN A 300 -11.01 4.12 -18.13
CA ASN A 300 -12.30 3.84 -17.51
C ASN A 300 -12.19 3.31 -16.07
N THR A 301 -11.00 3.27 -15.48
CA THR A 301 -10.81 2.88 -14.06
C THR A 301 -10.46 4.07 -13.19
N LYS A 302 -10.92 4.04 -11.95
CA LYS A 302 -10.62 5.04 -10.92
C LYS A 302 -10.53 4.39 -9.55
N LEU A 303 -9.56 4.82 -8.75
CA LEU A 303 -9.51 4.49 -7.34
C LEU A 303 -10.29 5.54 -6.55
N GLN A 304 -11.44 5.16 -6.00
CA GLN A 304 -12.18 5.98 -5.05
C GLN A 304 -11.50 5.85 -3.68
N GLN A 305 -11.05 6.96 -3.12
CA GLN A 305 -10.29 6.99 -1.87
C GLN A 305 -10.40 8.34 -1.19
N ASN A 306 -10.33 8.37 0.13
CA ASN A 306 -10.27 9.58 0.94
C ASN A 306 -8.85 9.83 1.44
N GLU A 307 -8.07 8.75 1.61
CA GLU A 307 -6.68 8.77 1.99
C GLU A 307 -5.83 8.64 0.72
N ILE A 308 -5.01 9.65 0.41
CA ILE A 308 -4.21 9.72 -0.82
C ILE A 308 -2.69 9.68 -0.58
N TYR A 309 -2.24 9.76 0.67
CA TYR A 309 -0.81 9.79 1.02
C TYR A 309 -0.33 8.56 1.80
N GLY A 310 -1.18 7.55 1.99
CA GLY A 310 -0.92 6.36 2.77
C GLY A 310 -1.33 6.49 4.24
N SER A 311 -1.58 5.36 4.86
CA SER A 311 -1.76 5.28 6.30
C SER A 311 -0.43 5.43 7.01
N VAL A 312 -0.44 6.00 8.19
CA VAL A 312 0.75 6.20 9.04
C VAL A 312 0.64 5.48 10.36
N CYS A 313 -0.55 5.01 10.68
CA CYS A 313 -0.86 4.28 11.90
C CYS A 313 -2.11 3.43 11.70
N GLU A 314 -2.52 2.75 12.74
CA GLU A 314 -3.72 1.94 12.76
C GLU A 314 -4.65 2.41 13.86
N PHE A 315 -5.92 2.46 13.53
CA PHE A 315 -6.96 2.51 14.53
C PHE A 315 -7.20 1.09 15.02
N ASN A 316 -6.80 0.81 16.25
CA ASN A 316 -7.05 -0.48 16.90
C ASN A 316 -7.94 -0.25 18.11
N TYR A 317 -9.16 -0.74 18.05
CA TYR A 317 -10.05 -0.68 19.21
C TYR A 317 -9.65 -1.73 20.23
N PHE A 318 -9.13 -1.25 21.35
CA PHE A 318 -8.79 -2.07 22.49
C PHE A 318 -9.84 -1.86 23.60
N ASP A 319 -10.72 -2.82 23.81
CA ASP A 319 -11.53 -2.87 25.01
C ASP A 319 -10.73 -3.66 26.08
N GLU A 320 -10.32 -3.01 27.18
CA GLU A 320 -9.59 -3.66 28.29
C GLU A 320 -10.28 -4.92 28.82
N ARG A 321 -11.59 -5.06 28.61
CA ARG A 321 -12.37 -6.25 28.95
C ARG A 321 -12.58 -7.20 27.77
N GLN A 322 -12.03 -6.90 26.59
CA GLN A 322 -12.07 -7.70 25.36
C GLN A 322 -13.51 -8.13 24.94
N ARG A 323 -14.50 -7.30 25.23
CA ARG A 323 -15.92 -7.60 25.01
C ARG A 323 -16.38 -7.35 23.58
N LEU A 324 -15.74 -6.40 22.89
CA LEU A 324 -16.08 -6.10 21.51
C LEU A 324 -15.46 -7.16 20.60
N LYS A 325 -16.30 -7.87 19.84
CA LYS A 325 -15.88 -8.96 18.97
C LYS A 325 -15.79 -8.55 17.52
N LYS A 326 -16.50 -7.49 17.15
CA LYS A 326 -16.50 -6.97 15.77
C LYS A 326 -16.63 -5.45 15.78
N MET A 327 -16.05 -4.83 14.76
CA MET A 327 -16.12 -3.40 14.48
C MET A 327 -16.33 -3.19 13.00
N THR A 328 -17.18 -2.23 12.63
CA THR A 328 -17.36 -1.81 11.25
C THR A 328 -16.75 -0.44 11.05
N TYR A 329 -15.82 -0.36 10.12
CA TYR A 329 -15.14 0.84 9.65
C TYR A 329 -15.68 1.19 8.27
N ALA A 330 -15.97 2.44 7.98
CA ALA A 330 -16.58 2.81 6.71
C ALA A 330 -16.04 4.11 6.15
N ASN A 331 -15.77 4.13 4.84
CA ASN A 331 -15.48 5.35 4.08
C ASN A 331 -16.68 5.67 3.17
N VAL A 332 -17.04 6.94 3.12
CA VAL A 332 -18.08 7.45 2.21
C VAL A 332 -17.41 7.91 0.92
N PHE A 333 -17.96 7.46 -0.22
CA PHE A 333 -17.51 7.82 -1.55
C PHE A 333 -18.60 8.49 -2.36
N ASP A 334 -18.16 9.31 -3.32
CA ASP A 334 -19.02 9.97 -4.30
C ASP A 334 -18.79 9.32 -5.67
N PHE A 335 -19.83 8.64 -6.19
CA PHE A 335 -19.82 7.93 -7.46
C PHE A 335 -20.50 8.74 -8.59
N SER A 336 -20.81 10.03 -8.36
CA SER A 336 -21.49 10.90 -9.31
C SER A 336 -20.66 11.24 -10.55
N ASP A 337 -19.36 10.98 -10.50
CA ASP A 337 -18.42 11.15 -11.60
C ASP A 337 -18.48 10.03 -12.67
N GLY A 338 -19.36 9.05 -12.48
CA GLY A 338 -19.60 7.96 -13.43
C GLY A 338 -18.79 6.68 -13.13
N TYR A 339 -17.83 6.70 -12.21
CA TYR A 339 -17.09 5.51 -11.79
C TYR A 339 -17.81 4.82 -10.63
N HIS A 340 -18.90 4.12 -10.94
CA HIS A 340 -19.82 3.55 -9.96
C HIS A 340 -19.85 2.01 -9.92
N ASN A 341 -19.18 1.34 -10.87
CA ASN A 341 -19.04 -0.11 -10.85
C ASN A 341 -17.80 -0.46 -10.02
N ILE A 342 -18.02 -1.02 -8.85
CA ILE A 342 -16.97 -1.37 -7.89
C ILE A 342 -16.47 -2.77 -8.22
N ASP A 343 -15.21 -2.90 -8.59
CA ASP A 343 -14.58 -4.19 -8.91
C ASP A 343 -13.91 -4.80 -7.69
N GLU A 344 -13.19 -3.95 -6.94
CA GLU A 344 -12.39 -4.39 -5.81
C GLU A 344 -12.51 -3.39 -4.65
N ILE A 345 -12.47 -3.91 -3.44
CA ILE A 345 -12.26 -3.13 -2.22
C ILE A 345 -10.88 -3.44 -1.69
N ILE A 346 -10.13 -2.39 -1.34
CA ILE A 346 -8.79 -2.48 -0.78
C ILE A 346 -8.81 -1.84 0.60
N PHE A 347 -8.33 -2.54 1.62
CA PHE A 347 -8.21 -1.97 2.95
C PHE A 347 -6.93 -2.45 3.65
N GLU A 348 -6.38 -1.63 4.53
CA GLU A 348 -5.20 -1.99 5.32
C GLU A 348 -5.59 -2.47 6.71
N SER A 349 -5.02 -3.58 7.16
CA SER A 349 -5.24 -4.10 8.51
C SER A 349 -4.03 -4.90 9.01
N THR A 350 -3.81 -4.88 10.33
CA THR A 350 -2.89 -5.79 11.06
C THR A 350 -3.65 -6.73 12.00
N SER A 351 -4.89 -7.04 11.67
CA SER A 351 -5.74 -7.97 12.44
C SER A 351 -5.63 -9.40 11.91
N GLU A 352 -4.44 -9.87 11.63
CA GLU A 352 -4.19 -11.24 11.19
C GLU A 352 -4.93 -12.28 12.04
N GLY A 353 -5.53 -13.28 11.40
CA GLY A 353 -6.36 -14.29 12.04
C GLY A 353 -7.80 -13.85 12.35
N SER A 354 -8.18 -12.60 12.04
CA SER A 354 -9.56 -12.12 12.14
C SER A 354 -10.33 -12.36 10.85
N ALA A 355 -11.66 -12.57 10.97
CA ALA A 355 -12.54 -12.57 9.81
C ALA A 355 -12.89 -11.14 9.39
N TYR A 356 -13.12 -10.93 8.11
CA TYR A 356 -13.68 -9.68 7.60
C TYR A 356 -14.92 -9.92 6.74
N THR A 357 -15.80 -8.92 6.70
CA THR A 357 -16.89 -8.83 5.71
C THR A 357 -16.96 -7.39 5.20
N VAL A 358 -17.03 -7.25 3.90
CA VAL A 358 -17.11 -5.95 3.22
C VAL A 358 -18.54 -5.70 2.77
N TYR A 359 -19.03 -4.47 2.99
CA TYR A 359 -20.40 -4.09 2.67
C TYR A 359 -20.45 -2.79 1.86
N TYR A 360 -21.43 -2.70 0.97
CA TYR A 360 -22.00 -1.42 0.57
C TYR A 360 -23.05 -0.99 1.59
N ILE A 361 -22.91 0.20 2.14
CA ILE A 361 -23.79 0.77 3.16
C ILE A 361 -24.46 2.02 2.59
N PRO A 362 -25.80 2.07 2.46
CA PRO A 362 -26.47 3.26 2.01
C PRO A 362 -26.29 4.41 3.02
N THR A 363 -26.17 5.64 2.49
CA THR A 363 -26.07 6.86 3.30
C THR A 363 -27.41 7.61 3.32
N ASP A 364 -27.61 8.42 4.35
CA ASP A 364 -28.70 9.40 4.39
C ASP A 364 -28.37 10.63 3.49
N GLU A 365 -29.25 11.63 3.48
CA GLU A 365 -29.09 12.88 2.72
C GLU A 365 -27.89 13.72 3.16
N ASN A 366 -27.36 13.50 4.36
CA ASN A 366 -26.18 14.16 4.89
C ASN A 366 -24.90 13.36 4.64
N GLY A 367 -25.00 12.18 4.00
CA GLY A 367 -23.88 11.28 3.75
C GLY A 367 -23.50 10.40 4.95
N VAL A 368 -24.34 10.32 6.00
CA VAL A 368 -24.08 9.47 7.16
C VAL A 368 -24.46 8.02 6.82
N PRO A 369 -23.57 7.03 7.01
CA PRO A 369 -23.88 5.63 6.77
C PRO A 369 -25.01 5.12 7.69
N SER A 370 -25.87 4.25 7.14
CA SER A 370 -26.95 3.63 7.91
C SER A 370 -26.41 2.70 9.00
N ASP A 371 -26.94 2.80 10.20
CA ASP A 371 -26.72 1.89 11.33
C ASP A 371 -27.57 0.61 11.26
N ASP A 372 -28.59 0.59 10.39
CA ASP A 372 -29.44 -0.58 10.15
C ASP A 372 -28.73 -1.58 9.20
N SER A 373 -28.11 -2.60 9.78
CA SER A 373 -27.39 -3.63 9.01
C SER A 373 -28.28 -4.44 8.06
N SER A 374 -29.62 -4.41 8.22
CA SER A 374 -30.55 -5.05 7.27
C SER A 374 -30.59 -4.34 5.91
N MET A 375 -30.10 -3.09 5.85
CA MET A 375 -29.97 -2.30 4.62
C MET A 375 -28.63 -2.47 3.92
N TRP A 376 -27.67 -3.16 4.53
CA TRP A 376 -26.33 -3.34 3.99
C TRP A 376 -26.31 -4.45 2.93
N THR A 377 -25.52 -4.25 1.89
CA THR A 377 -25.29 -5.28 0.87
C THR A 377 -23.89 -5.82 1.04
N GLU A 378 -23.76 -7.11 1.31
CA GLU A 378 -22.45 -7.79 1.38
C GLU A 378 -21.81 -7.84 -0.01
N LEU A 379 -20.53 -7.44 -0.09
CA LEU A 379 -19.73 -7.42 -1.30
C LEU A 379 -18.68 -8.53 -1.33
N GLY A 380 -18.32 -9.06 -0.17
CA GLY A 380 -17.34 -10.14 -0.03
C GLY A 380 -16.96 -10.34 1.43
N SER A 381 -16.40 -11.50 1.73
CA SER A 381 -15.93 -11.86 3.07
C SER A 381 -14.77 -12.84 3.01
N GLY A 382 -13.97 -12.92 4.08
CA GLY A 382 -12.81 -13.80 4.16
C GLY A 382 -12.09 -13.70 5.50
N MET A 383 -10.86 -14.20 5.50
CA MET A 383 -9.93 -14.11 6.64
C MET A 383 -8.80 -13.14 6.32
N ILE A 384 -8.32 -12.42 7.32
CA ILE A 384 -7.09 -11.63 7.25
C ILE A 384 -5.95 -12.61 7.50
N GLU A 385 -5.36 -13.12 6.42
CA GLU A 385 -4.32 -14.14 6.49
C GLU A 385 -2.95 -13.56 6.82
N TYR A 386 -2.74 -12.28 6.52
CA TYR A 386 -1.50 -11.54 6.78
C TYR A 386 -1.79 -10.06 7.03
N ASN A 387 -0.88 -9.40 7.70
CA ASN A 387 -0.94 -7.95 7.89
C ASN A 387 -0.57 -7.23 6.60
N GLY A 388 -1.26 -6.14 6.29
CA GLY A 388 -0.99 -5.33 5.09
C GLY A 388 -2.24 -4.81 4.40
N TYR A 389 -2.17 -4.66 3.08
CA TYR A 389 -3.30 -4.25 2.24
C TYR A 389 -4.00 -5.47 1.66
N ILE A 390 -5.26 -5.63 2.01
CA ILE A 390 -6.10 -6.77 1.65
C ILE A 390 -7.03 -6.35 0.51
N LYS A 391 -7.08 -7.17 -0.54
CA LYS A 391 -7.97 -7.01 -1.68
C LYS A 391 -9.18 -7.92 -1.57
N VAL A 392 -10.35 -7.39 -1.89
CA VAL A 392 -11.61 -8.13 -1.93
C VAL A 392 -12.30 -7.89 -3.27
N ASN A 393 -12.45 -8.93 -4.08
CA ASN A 393 -13.19 -8.85 -5.34
C ASN A 393 -14.70 -8.82 -5.06
N THR A 394 -15.41 -7.86 -5.63
CA THR A 394 -16.85 -7.68 -5.42
C THR A 394 -17.70 -8.35 -6.49
N GLY A 395 -17.09 -8.83 -7.56
CA GLY A 395 -17.81 -9.36 -8.72
C GLY A 395 -18.46 -8.29 -9.60
N GLY A 396 -18.03 -7.03 -9.49
CA GLY A 396 -18.55 -5.92 -10.32
C GLY A 396 -19.86 -5.33 -9.78
N PHE A 397 -19.90 -5.00 -8.49
CA PHE A 397 -21.08 -4.40 -7.87
C PHE A 397 -21.29 -2.96 -8.34
N SER A 398 -22.45 -2.66 -8.93
CA SER A 398 -22.84 -1.29 -9.28
C SER A 398 -23.44 -0.56 -8.10
N ALA A 399 -22.80 0.55 -7.67
CA ALA A 399 -23.33 1.39 -6.60
C ALA A 399 -24.69 1.99 -6.98
N PRO A 400 -25.76 1.74 -6.20
CA PRO A 400 -27.12 2.12 -6.59
C PRO A 400 -27.43 3.60 -6.40
N ARG A 401 -26.49 4.38 -5.86
CA ARG A 401 -26.64 5.82 -5.57
C ARG A 401 -25.35 6.55 -5.86
N GLU A 402 -25.44 7.85 -6.12
CA GLU A 402 -24.32 8.74 -6.29
C GLU A 402 -23.41 8.84 -5.06
N LYS A 403 -23.95 8.62 -3.84
CA LYS A 403 -23.18 8.54 -2.60
C LYS A 403 -23.51 7.25 -1.85
N GLY A 404 -22.47 6.64 -1.32
CA GLY A 404 -22.59 5.45 -0.51
C GLY A 404 -21.32 5.21 0.30
N ALA A 405 -21.40 4.36 1.31
CA ALA A 405 -20.23 3.99 2.10
C ALA A 405 -19.81 2.57 1.78
N ILE A 406 -18.50 2.36 1.79
CA ILE A 406 -17.88 1.03 1.81
C ILE A 406 -17.48 0.74 3.25
N GLY A 407 -18.11 -0.29 3.83
CA GLY A 407 -17.87 -0.72 5.18
C GLY A 407 -17.03 -1.99 5.22
N VAL A 408 -16.01 -2.01 6.07
CA VAL A 408 -15.20 -3.19 6.39
C VAL A 408 -15.50 -3.56 7.83
N GLN A 409 -16.19 -4.67 8.03
CA GLN A 409 -16.44 -5.23 9.36
C GLN A 409 -15.36 -6.25 9.68
N ILE A 410 -14.56 -5.99 10.72
CA ILE A 410 -13.55 -6.93 11.21
C ILE A 410 -14.10 -7.62 12.45
N GLN A 411 -14.04 -8.94 12.47
CA GLN A 411 -14.48 -9.77 13.58
C GLN A 411 -13.30 -10.62 14.06
N ARG A 412 -12.89 -10.40 15.32
CA ARG A 412 -11.80 -11.17 15.90
C ARG A 412 -12.24 -12.62 16.14
N ARG A 413 -11.31 -13.54 15.88
CA ARG A 413 -11.47 -14.97 16.16
C ARG A 413 -11.45 -15.25 17.66
N ASP A 414 -10.53 -14.60 18.37
CA ASP A 414 -10.30 -14.76 19.79
C ASP A 414 -9.79 -13.46 20.43
N THR A 415 -9.36 -13.51 21.66
CA THR A 415 -8.88 -12.35 22.42
C THR A 415 -7.46 -11.91 22.05
N SER A 416 -6.71 -12.71 21.29
CA SER A 416 -5.35 -12.37 20.83
C SER A 416 -5.36 -11.60 19.52
N THR A 417 -6.45 -11.68 18.73
CA THR A 417 -6.58 -10.97 17.45
C THR A 417 -7.09 -9.54 17.66
N GLY A 418 -6.61 -8.60 16.83
CA GLY A 418 -6.99 -7.20 16.85
C GLY A 418 -8.30 -6.91 16.11
N LEU A 419 -8.71 -5.65 16.20
CA LEU A 419 -9.76 -5.03 15.38
C LEU A 419 -9.17 -3.77 14.75
N SER A 420 -8.09 -3.91 13.98
CA SER A 420 -7.31 -2.80 13.46
C SER A 420 -7.65 -2.51 12.00
N ILE A 421 -7.58 -1.24 11.65
CA ILE A 421 -7.63 -0.73 10.28
C ILE A 421 -6.62 0.39 10.13
N GLY A 422 -6.00 0.51 8.95
CA GLY A 422 -5.07 1.58 8.65
C GLY A 422 -5.74 2.95 8.66
N VAL A 423 -5.06 3.95 9.19
CA VAL A 423 -5.54 5.35 9.30
C VAL A 423 -4.46 6.32 8.85
N ALA A 424 -4.82 7.25 8.00
CA ALA A 424 -4.04 8.44 7.75
C ALA A 424 -4.43 9.50 8.79
N GLU A 425 -3.54 9.75 9.74
CA GLU A 425 -3.73 10.78 10.78
C GLU A 425 -2.50 11.68 10.90
N TRP A 426 -2.63 12.78 11.63
CA TRP A 426 -1.51 13.66 11.89
C TRP A 426 -0.36 12.94 12.60
N PHE A 427 0.84 13.03 12.03
CA PHE A 427 2.01 12.31 12.49
C PHE A 427 3.25 13.19 12.51
N ARG A 428 4.10 13.03 13.52
CA ARG A 428 5.38 13.72 13.63
C ARG A 428 6.47 12.79 14.15
N THR A 429 7.54 12.62 13.38
CA THR A 429 8.76 12.02 13.90
C THR A 429 9.59 13.04 14.68
N SER A 430 10.38 12.57 15.63
CA SER A 430 11.30 13.42 16.40
C SER A 430 12.33 14.07 15.46
N GLY A 431 11.99 15.22 14.91
CA GLY A 431 12.93 16.19 14.35
C GLY A 431 12.98 16.35 12.83
N VAL A 432 12.46 15.44 11.99
CA VAL A 432 12.76 15.48 10.55
C VAL A 432 11.54 15.37 9.64
N MET A 433 10.51 14.64 10.00
CA MET A 433 9.33 14.44 9.17
C MET A 433 8.03 14.72 9.91
N ARG A 434 7.11 15.26 9.17
CA ARG A 434 5.74 15.54 9.62
C ARG A 434 4.79 15.11 8.51
N PHE A 435 3.69 14.49 8.89
CA PHE A 435 2.60 14.17 7.99
C PHE A 435 1.34 14.91 8.44
N ILE A 436 0.65 15.52 7.51
CA ILE A 436 -0.63 16.20 7.73
C ILE A 436 -1.63 15.59 6.76
N PRO A 437 -2.61 14.79 7.23
CA PRO A 437 -3.58 14.15 6.37
C PRO A 437 -4.47 15.19 5.67
N ASP A 438 -4.95 14.85 4.49
CA ASP A 438 -6.00 15.59 3.80
C ASP A 438 -7.35 14.98 4.16
N VAL A 439 -7.98 15.49 5.22
CA VAL A 439 -9.18 14.92 5.79
C VAL A 439 -10.26 15.96 5.97
N ALA A 440 -11.52 15.55 5.85
CA ALA A 440 -12.70 16.36 6.05
C ALA A 440 -13.79 15.60 6.84
N PRO A 441 -14.71 16.32 7.49
CA PRO A 441 -15.88 15.71 8.11
C PRO A 441 -16.72 14.91 7.10
N GLY A 442 -17.27 13.78 7.53
CA GLY A 442 -18.15 12.99 6.70
C GLY A 442 -17.46 12.02 5.74
N GLN A 443 -16.13 11.87 5.84
CA GLN A 443 -15.38 10.93 5.01
C GLN A 443 -15.28 9.54 5.61
N SER A 444 -15.09 9.42 6.93
CA SER A 444 -14.78 8.15 7.58
C SER A 444 -15.57 7.97 8.88
N TYR A 445 -16.10 6.78 9.09
CA TYR A 445 -16.99 6.44 10.20
C TYR A 445 -16.60 5.13 10.87
N ILE A 446 -16.94 5.03 12.15
CA ILE A 446 -16.99 3.78 12.91
C ILE A 446 -18.42 3.51 13.29
N ILE A 447 -18.95 2.34 12.93
CA ILE A 447 -20.34 1.93 13.18
C ILE A 447 -20.36 0.82 14.24
N GLY A 448 -21.27 0.93 15.20
CA GLY A 448 -21.37 -0.03 16.31
C GLY A 448 -20.31 0.18 17.39
N TYR A 449 -19.83 1.40 17.53
CA TYR A 449 -18.91 1.79 18.60
C TYR A 449 -19.54 1.51 19.97
N LYS A 450 -18.75 0.98 20.93
CA LYS A 450 -19.23 0.56 22.25
C LYS A 450 -20.32 -0.54 22.26
N ALA A 451 -20.36 -1.36 21.23
CA ALA A 451 -21.37 -2.41 21.08
C ALA A 451 -22.82 -1.87 20.96
N ASP A 452 -23.00 -0.60 20.65
CA ASP A 452 -24.30 -0.02 20.29
C ASP A 452 -24.36 0.15 18.76
N PRO A 453 -25.18 -0.64 18.04
CA PRO A 453 -25.28 -0.53 16.57
C PRO A 453 -25.69 0.88 16.10
N ALA A 454 -26.42 1.62 16.91
CA ALA A 454 -26.86 2.99 16.59
C ALA A 454 -25.76 4.05 16.82
N ASP A 455 -24.57 3.65 17.34
CA ASP A 455 -23.48 4.59 17.59
C ASP A 455 -22.62 4.71 16.32
N VAL A 456 -22.96 5.68 15.46
CA VAL A 456 -22.21 6.04 14.24
C VAL A 456 -21.33 7.25 14.54
N LEU A 457 -20.03 7.01 14.57
CA LEU A 457 -19.03 8.00 14.93
C LEU A 457 -18.31 8.52 13.66
N ASP A 458 -18.42 9.80 13.37
CA ASP A 458 -17.57 10.48 12.36
C ASP A 458 -16.18 10.71 12.95
N ILE A 459 -15.17 10.06 12.39
CA ILE A 459 -13.79 10.08 12.93
C ILE A 459 -13.21 11.49 12.97
N TYR A 460 -13.59 12.36 12.02
CA TYR A 460 -13.12 13.74 11.99
C TYR A 460 -13.91 14.63 12.94
N ARG A 461 -15.25 14.59 12.86
CA ARG A 461 -16.14 15.51 13.59
C ARG A 461 -16.22 15.22 15.08
N ASP A 462 -16.29 13.92 15.42
CA ASP A 462 -16.51 13.45 16.79
C ASP A 462 -15.20 13.21 17.53
N GLN A 463 -14.17 13.89 17.06
CA GLN A 463 -12.80 13.80 17.57
C GLN A 463 -12.72 13.83 19.09
N LEU A 464 -11.81 13.11 19.54
CA LEU A 464 -11.58 12.78 20.92
C LEU A 464 -10.49 13.61 21.55
N ASP A 465 -9.65 14.18 20.73
CA ASP A 465 -8.62 15.16 21.09
C ASP A 465 -8.44 16.15 19.93
N ASP A 466 -8.16 17.42 20.24
CA ASP A 466 -8.16 18.53 19.28
C ASP A 466 -7.11 18.39 18.15
N ASP A 467 -6.24 17.39 18.21
CA ASP A 467 -5.12 17.17 17.27
C ASP A 467 -5.27 15.95 16.35
N ILE A 468 -6.34 15.14 16.46
CA ILE A 468 -6.48 13.88 15.73
C ILE A 468 -7.62 13.97 14.72
N GLY A 469 -7.33 14.35 13.49
CA GLY A 469 -8.19 14.15 12.33
C GLY A 469 -7.62 13.02 11.49
N GLY A 470 -8.45 12.03 11.14
CA GLY A 470 -8.01 10.89 10.37
C GLY A 470 -9.01 10.46 9.32
N THR A 471 -8.53 9.69 8.34
CA THR A 471 -9.36 8.96 7.39
C THR A 471 -8.85 7.53 7.27
N LEU A 472 -9.79 6.60 7.07
CA LEU A 472 -9.48 5.18 7.04
C LEU A 472 -8.83 4.77 5.72
N ALA A 473 -7.90 3.83 5.76
CA ALA A 473 -7.31 3.22 4.58
C ALA A 473 -8.28 2.17 3.98
N ILE A 474 -9.42 2.64 3.48
CA ILE A 474 -10.41 1.87 2.72
C ILE A 474 -10.56 2.55 1.37
N LYS A 475 -10.41 1.80 0.30
CA LYS A 475 -10.45 2.26 -1.09
C LYS A 475 -11.34 1.35 -1.91
N ALA A 476 -11.89 1.87 -3.01
CA ALA A 476 -12.64 1.09 -3.97
C ALA A 476 -12.07 1.33 -5.38
N LEU A 477 -11.61 0.25 -6.02
CA LEU A 477 -11.26 0.28 -7.43
C LEU A 477 -12.56 0.14 -8.23
N CYS A 478 -12.83 1.16 -9.03
CA CYS A 478 -14.08 1.26 -9.77
C CYS A 478 -13.83 1.42 -11.26
N HIS A 479 -14.82 1.05 -12.08
CA HIS A 479 -14.83 1.42 -13.48
C HIS A 479 -16.11 2.17 -13.85
N SER A 480 -16.04 2.96 -14.94
CA SER A 480 -17.19 3.57 -15.58
C SER A 480 -17.81 2.60 -16.60
N ASP A 481 -19.02 2.91 -17.07
CA ASP A 481 -19.64 2.16 -18.17
C ASP A 481 -18.96 2.43 -19.53
N ASP A 482 -18.13 3.47 -19.61
CA ASP A 482 -17.38 3.81 -20.82
C ASP A 482 -16.38 2.69 -21.16
N LYS A 483 -16.18 2.45 -22.44
CA LYS A 483 -15.23 1.44 -22.90
C LYS A 483 -13.84 2.05 -23.08
N ASN A 484 -12.79 1.37 -22.62
CA ASN A 484 -11.44 1.82 -22.85
C ASN A 484 -11.19 1.98 -24.37
N GLY A 485 -10.68 3.12 -24.78
CA GLY A 485 -10.50 3.48 -26.20
C GLY A 485 -11.71 4.18 -26.84
N ASP A 486 -12.82 4.36 -26.15
CA ASP A 486 -13.96 5.15 -26.59
C ASP A 486 -13.64 6.65 -26.52
N VAL A 487 -12.91 7.13 -27.52
CA VAL A 487 -12.32 8.49 -27.55
C VAL A 487 -13.38 9.56 -27.76
N ASP A 488 -14.42 9.28 -28.55
CA ASP A 488 -15.49 10.23 -28.79
C ASP A 488 -16.62 10.15 -27.75
N ARG A 489 -16.54 9.15 -26.85
CA ARG A 489 -17.45 8.93 -25.70
C ARG A 489 -18.90 8.75 -26.14
N ASP A 490 -19.12 8.05 -27.23
CA ASP A 490 -20.45 7.68 -27.70
C ASP A 490 -20.98 6.38 -27.08
N GLY A 491 -20.17 5.70 -26.24
CA GLY A 491 -20.45 4.45 -25.55
C GLY A 491 -20.03 3.21 -26.33
N ASP A 492 -19.46 3.36 -27.51
CA ASP A 492 -19.00 2.26 -28.36
C ASP A 492 -17.54 2.44 -28.80
N PHE A 493 -16.70 1.46 -28.47
CA PHE A 493 -15.34 1.44 -28.98
C PHE A 493 -15.31 0.94 -30.43
N THR A 494 -15.00 1.81 -31.36
CA THR A 494 -15.11 1.59 -32.81
C THR A 494 -13.89 2.12 -33.58
N ILE A 495 -13.90 1.98 -34.93
CA ILE A 495 -12.87 2.58 -35.79
C ILE A 495 -12.93 4.12 -35.82
N VAL A 496 -14.05 4.71 -35.38
CA VAL A 496 -14.19 6.17 -35.27
C VAL A 496 -13.27 6.72 -34.22
N ASP A 497 -13.14 6.02 -33.07
CA ASP A 497 -12.24 6.37 -31.96
C ASP A 497 -10.78 6.33 -32.38
N VAL A 498 -10.39 5.26 -33.06
CA VAL A 498 -9.04 5.16 -33.65
C VAL A 498 -8.79 6.33 -34.62
N THR A 499 -9.79 6.71 -35.38
CA THR A 499 -9.69 7.85 -36.32
C THR A 499 -9.55 9.17 -35.54
N ALA A 500 -10.24 9.33 -34.42
CA ALA A 500 -10.13 10.49 -33.54
C ALA A 500 -8.70 10.61 -32.99
N ALA A 501 -8.15 9.53 -32.43
CA ALA A 501 -6.78 9.46 -31.96
C ALA A 501 -5.75 9.76 -33.05
N GLN A 502 -5.92 9.17 -34.23
CA GLN A 502 -5.05 9.45 -35.40
C GLN A 502 -5.11 10.92 -35.86
N ARG A 503 -6.29 11.54 -35.83
CA ARG A 503 -6.45 12.97 -36.17
C ARG A 503 -5.78 13.88 -35.15
N LYS A 504 -5.77 13.50 -33.90
CA LYS A 504 -5.02 14.20 -32.83
C LYS A 504 -3.53 14.16 -33.13
N LEU A 505 -2.97 12.99 -33.48
CA LEU A 505 -1.54 12.84 -33.76
C LEU A 505 -1.03 13.73 -34.93
N ILE A 506 -1.88 14.12 -35.83
CA ILE A 506 -1.52 14.98 -36.96
C ILE A 506 -2.10 16.40 -36.84
N ASP A 507 -2.48 16.79 -35.65
CA ASP A 507 -3.00 18.12 -35.29
C ASP A 507 -4.21 18.60 -36.13
N ILE A 508 -5.05 17.66 -36.57
CA ILE A 508 -6.32 17.97 -37.28
C ILE A 508 -7.50 18.06 -36.32
N MET A 509 -7.37 17.42 -35.11
CA MET A 509 -8.41 17.38 -34.09
C MET A 509 -7.82 17.68 -32.73
N GLU A 510 -8.47 18.56 -31.98
CA GLU A 510 -8.19 18.73 -30.55
C GLU A 510 -9.05 17.77 -29.77
N LEU A 511 -8.45 17.11 -28.78
CA LEU A 511 -9.11 16.27 -27.79
C LEU A 511 -9.05 16.94 -26.42
N ASP A 512 -10.11 16.87 -25.63
CA ASP A 512 -10.08 17.30 -24.24
C ASP A 512 -9.26 16.31 -23.37
N LYS A 513 -9.02 16.66 -22.10
CA LYS A 513 -8.20 15.83 -21.20
C LYS A 513 -8.75 14.41 -21.03
N THR A 514 -10.07 14.25 -20.96
CA THR A 514 -10.73 12.96 -20.82
C THR A 514 -10.57 12.14 -22.10
N GLN A 515 -10.82 12.74 -23.24
CA GLN A 515 -10.64 12.11 -24.56
C GLN A 515 -9.18 11.70 -24.80
N LEU A 516 -8.20 12.52 -24.38
CA LEU A 516 -6.78 12.16 -24.46
C LEU A 516 -6.47 10.93 -23.62
N ARG A 517 -7.09 10.81 -22.45
CA ARG A 517 -6.94 9.64 -21.58
C ARG A 517 -7.48 8.34 -22.23
N PHE A 518 -8.60 8.42 -22.94
CA PHE A 518 -9.14 7.28 -23.69
C PHE A 518 -8.32 6.97 -24.96
N ALA A 519 -7.68 7.98 -25.54
CA ALA A 519 -6.82 7.82 -26.71
C ALA A 519 -5.42 7.25 -26.39
N ASP A 520 -4.92 7.46 -25.17
CA ASP A 520 -3.74 6.82 -24.59
C ASP A 520 -4.13 5.39 -24.19
N TYR A 521 -4.22 4.52 -25.17
CA TYR A 521 -4.80 3.18 -25.01
C TYR A 521 -3.91 2.21 -24.23
N ASP A 522 -2.59 2.42 -24.29
CA ASP A 522 -1.63 1.61 -23.52
C ASP A 522 -1.24 2.24 -22.17
N ASN A 523 -1.83 3.41 -21.90
CA ASN A 523 -1.70 4.13 -20.63
C ASN A 523 -0.23 4.46 -20.28
N ASP A 524 0.57 4.80 -21.31
CA ASP A 524 1.97 5.21 -21.15
C ASP A 524 2.13 6.72 -20.91
N GLY A 525 1.02 7.47 -20.98
CA GLY A 525 0.92 8.91 -20.73
C GLY A 525 1.06 9.77 -21.99
N GLU A 526 1.25 9.17 -23.16
CA GLU A 526 1.38 9.86 -24.43
C GLU A 526 0.48 9.23 -25.49
N VAL A 527 -0.34 10.02 -26.15
CA VAL A 527 -1.08 9.53 -27.32
C VAL A 527 -0.14 9.44 -28.52
N THR A 528 0.11 8.23 -29.00
CA THR A 528 1.06 7.93 -30.06
C THR A 528 0.46 7.04 -31.16
N ILE A 529 1.23 6.72 -32.19
CA ILE A 529 0.81 5.73 -33.20
C ILE A 529 0.72 4.31 -32.63
N VAL A 530 1.37 4.06 -31.49
CA VAL A 530 1.32 2.76 -30.82
C VAL A 530 -0.08 2.51 -30.28
N ASP A 531 -0.70 3.53 -29.67
CA ASP A 531 -2.08 3.48 -29.18
C ASP A 531 -3.05 3.19 -30.32
N CYS A 532 -2.98 3.94 -31.38
CA CYS A 532 -3.80 3.69 -32.56
C CYS A 532 -3.64 2.26 -33.08
N THR A 533 -2.42 1.73 -33.07
CA THR A 533 -2.14 0.35 -33.49
C THR A 533 -2.74 -0.66 -32.55
N LYS A 534 -2.61 -0.47 -31.23
CA LYS A 534 -3.22 -1.34 -30.21
C LYS A 534 -4.74 -1.31 -30.28
N MET A 535 -5.33 -0.12 -30.41
CA MET A 535 -6.77 0.06 -30.61
C MET A 535 -7.27 -0.70 -31.86
N GLN A 536 -6.57 -0.56 -33.00
CA GLN A 536 -6.91 -1.28 -34.24
C GLN A 536 -6.82 -2.80 -34.05
N ARG A 537 -5.75 -3.30 -33.44
CA ARG A 537 -5.58 -4.73 -33.17
C ARG A 537 -6.70 -5.28 -32.28
N LYS A 538 -7.10 -4.52 -31.26
CA LYS A 538 -8.22 -4.89 -30.39
C LYS A 538 -9.54 -4.99 -31.14
N LEU A 539 -9.84 -4.02 -32.01
CA LEU A 539 -11.06 -4.03 -32.83
C LEU A 539 -11.15 -5.24 -33.78
N ILE A 540 -10.02 -5.73 -34.28
CA ILE A 540 -9.99 -6.91 -35.15
C ILE A 540 -9.61 -8.21 -34.43
N HIS A 541 -9.64 -8.20 -33.07
CA HIS A 541 -9.36 -9.37 -32.22
C HIS A 541 -7.98 -10.02 -32.46
N ILE A 542 -6.96 -9.22 -32.75
CA ILE A 542 -5.56 -9.64 -32.84
C ILE A 542 -4.85 -9.05 -31.62
N ASP A 543 -4.61 -9.88 -30.59
CA ASP A 543 -3.84 -9.51 -29.40
C ASP A 543 -2.33 -9.57 -29.65
#